data_f5017b288cf9add2e35990f3dda45d9e
#
_entry.id   f5017b288cf9add2e35990f3dda45d9e
#
_cell.length_a   1.000
_cell.length_b   1.000
_cell.length_c   1.000
_cell.angle_alpha   90.00
_cell.angle_beta   90.00
_cell.angle_gamma   90.00
#
_symmetry.space_group_name_H-M   'P 1'
#
loop_
_entity.id
_entity.type
_entity.pdbx_description
1 polymer ?
#
loop_
_entity_poly.entity_id
_entity_poly.type
_entity_poly.pdbx_seq_one_letter_code
_entity_poly.pdbx_strand_id
1 'polypeptide(L)'
;MSVPLASRNAGEPTFSLEFFPPKDEVGEEQLWQALKEFQKIEPDFVSVTYGAGGASRDRTTRITSEITTRTGLPTIAHLTCVGSTRDEICEVLQQYKRAGIKNVLALRGDPQAGPRAPWVETPNGINHADELVSLARTEGFTVGVAAFPDGHPASGGNFSSDFDVLLEKERRGATFATTQFFFSAEKYFSFVAELRKRGSQLPIYPGVIPITNVKRLHRMAELGGTPIPQELHAIFDGVDDPKKIRELGIEIAVKLCNQLLQGGVPGLHFFTMNSALSTSEIVTRIGLR
;
A
#
# COMPACT_ATOMS: atom_id res chain seq x y z
N MET A 1 -6.69 17.71 15.70
CA MET A 1 -6.85 16.82 14.54
C MET A 1 -6.07 15.56 14.90
N SER A 2 -6.72 14.42 15.05
CA SER A 2 -6.01 13.16 15.28
C SER A 2 -5.23 12.84 14.00
N VAL A 3 -3.90 12.69 14.11
CA VAL A 3 -3.09 12.13 13.03
C VAL A 3 -3.53 10.68 12.91
N PRO A 4 -4.12 10.26 11.77
CA PRO A 4 -4.80 8.97 11.67
C PRO A 4 -3.84 7.78 11.70
N LEU A 5 -2.57 8.03 11.54
CA LEU A 5 -1.49 7.05 11.46
C LEU A 5 -0.35 7.42 12.44
N ALA A 6 -0.72 7.85 13.66
CA ALA A 6 0.27 8.11 14.68
C ALA A 6 0.92 6.81 15.15
N SER A 7 2.22 6.83 15.37
CA SER A 7 2.90 5.76 16.08
C SER A 7 2.27 5.54 17.46
N ARG A 8 2.19 4.31 17.92
CA ARG A 8 1.81 3.97 19.29
C ARG A 8 2.75 4.59 20.30
N ASN A 9 4.02 4.71 19.93
CA ASN A 9 5.07 5.35 20.69
C ASN A 9 5.34 6.75 20.12
N ALA A 10 5.07 7.79 20.86
CA ALA A 10 5.26 9.17 20.41
C ALA A 10 6.72 9.42 19.99
N GLY A 11 6.91 9.90 18.76
CA GLY A 11 8.24 10.22 18.21
C GLY A 11 8.96 9.09 17.53
N GLU A 12 8.41 7.86 17.53
CA GLU A 12 8.96 6.73 16.77
C GLU A 12 8.33 6.63 15.37
N PRO A 13 9.07 6.12 14.36
CA PRO A 13 8.49 5.80 13.06
C PRO A 13 7.40 4.73 13.20
N THR A 14 6.30 4.90 12.46
CA THR A 14 5.25 3.87 12.43
C THR A 14 5.67 2.69 11.57
N PHE A 15 5.10 1.50 11.82
CA PHE A 15 5.11 0.46 10.81
C PHE A 15 3.72 -0.13 10.60
N SER A 16 3.45 -0.47 9.35
CA SER A 16 2.15 -0.94 8.93
C SER A 16 2.25 -2.12 7.97
N LEU A 17 1.17 -2.87 7.89
CA LEU A 17 1.13 -4.14 7.18
C LEU A 17 -0.02 -4.12 6.17
N GLU A 18 0.28 -4.46 4.92
CA GLU A 18 -0.73 -4.62 3.88
C GLU A 18 -1.04 -6.10 3.66
N PHE A 19 -2.33 -6.41 3.66
CA PHE A 19 -2.88 -7.73 3.39
C PHE A 19 -3.63 -7.75 2.07
N PHE A 20 -3.59 -8.90 1.41
CA PHE A 20 -4.37 -9.17 0.21
C PHE A 20 -5.62 -9.97 0.57
N PRO A 21 -6.79 -9.64 0.00
CA PRO A 21 -7.97 -10.44 0.22
C PRO A 21 -7.72 -11.87 -0.29
N PRO A 22 -8.02 -12.88 0.55
CA PRO A 22 -7.80 -14.28 0.18
C PRO A 22 -8.74 -14.68 -0.96
N LYS A 23 -8.30 -15.63 -1.81
CA LYS A 23 -9.11 -16.12 -2.93
C LYS A 23 -10.07 -17.23 -2.52
N ASP A 24 -9.71 -17.99 -1.49
CA ASP A 24 -10.40 -19.16 -1.00
C ASP A 24 -10.26 -19.30 0.53
N GLU A 25 -10.86 -20.34 1.10
CA GLU A 25 -10.84 -20.60 2.54
C GLU A 25 -9.43 -20.88 3.07
N VAL A 26 -8.59 -21.57 2.30
CA VAL A 26 -7.20 -21.86 2.69
C VAL A 26 -6.40 -20.57 2.80
N GLY A 27 -6.55 -19.69 1.83
CA GLY A 27 -5.91 -18.37 1.87
C GLY A 27 -6.45 -17.50 3.01
N GLU A 28 -7.73 -17.64 3.36
CA GLU A 28 -8.31 -16.94 4.51
C GLU A 28 -7.74 -17.43 5.83
N GLU A 29 -7.59 -18.73 6.00
CA GLU A 29 -6.93 -19.29 7.17
C GLU A 29 -5.48 -18.81 7.30
N GLN A 30 -4.72 -18.79 6.20
CA GLN A 30 -3.36 -18.25 6.15
C GLN A 30 -3.31 -16.78 6.56
N LEU A 31 -4.26 -15.97 6.11
CA LEU A 31 -4.36 -14.55 6.50
C LEU A 31 -4.56 -14.41 8.01
N TRP A 32 -5.49 -15.17 8.60
CA TRP A 32 -5.75 -15.13 10.04
C TRP A 32 -4.57 -15.62 10.87
N GLN A 33 -3.85 -16.64 10.41
CA GLN A 33 -2.61 -17.10 11.03
C GLN A 33 -1.53 -16.03 10.98
N ALA A 34 -1.32 -15.42 9.81
CA ALA A 34 -0.35 -14.33 9.65
C ALA A 34 -0.69 -13.13 10.55
N LEU A 35 -1.95 -12.74 10.61
CA LEU A 35 -2.41 -11.62 11.45
C LEU A 35 -2.16 -11.88 12.94
N LYS A 36 -2.40 -13.13 13.40
CA LYS A 36 -2.11 -13.54 14.78
C LYS A 36 -0.62 -13.41 15.13
N GLU A 37 0.26 -13.82 14.21
CA GLU A 37 1.70 -13.65 14.40
C GLU A 37 2.11 -12.17 14.38
N PHE A 38 1.54 -11.38 13.48
CA PHE A 38 1.81 -9.95 13.40
C PHE A 38 1.33 -9.15 14.63
N GLN A 39 0.27 -9.60 15.31
CA GLN A 39 -0.15 -8.94 16.55
C GLN A 39 0.93 -8.98 17.64
N LYS A 40 1.84 -9.96 17.61
CA LYS A 40 2.96 -10.06 18.57
C LYS A 40 4.01 -8.96 18.39
N ILE A 41 4.11 -8.38 17.21
CA ILE A 41 5.03 -7.28 16.90
C ILE A 41 4.31 -5.92 16.85
N GLU A 42 3.06 -5.87 17.27
CA GLU A 42 2.27 -4.65 17.51
C GLU A 42 2.32 -3.61 16.38
N PRO A 43 1.84 -3.92 15.15
CA PRO A 43 1.79 -2.95 14.07
C PRO A 43 0.92 -1.75 14.47
N ASP A 44 1.28 -0.57 13.99
CA ASP A 44 0.52 0.66 14.28
C ASP A 44 -0.82 0.68 13.55
N PHE A 45 -0.86 0.15 12.34
CA PHE A 45 -2.09 -0.03 11.55
C PHE A 45 -1.92 -1.13 10.50
N VAL A 46 -3.03 -1.53 9.93
CA VAL A 46 -3.05 -2.49 8.82
C VAL A 46 -3.86 -1.94 7.65
N SER A 47 -3.57 -2.42 6.45
CA SER A 47 -4.38 -2.13 5.27
C SER A 47 -4.79 -3.40 4.54
N VAL A 48 -5.88 -3.34 3.81
CA VAL A 48 -6.39 -4.47 3.02
C VAL A 48 -6.64 -4.01 1.59
N THR A 49 -5.96 -4.67 0.65
CA THR A 49 -6.08 -4.36 -0.78
C THR A 49 -7.50 -4.62 -1.28
N TYR A 50 -7.92 -3.83 -2.25
CA TYR A 50 -9.25 -3.95 -2.86
C TYR A 50 -9.19 -4.79 -4.14
N GLY A 51 -10.04 -5.78 -4.24
CA GLY A 51 -10.15 -6.58 -5.45
C GLY A 51 -11.14 -5.96 -6.44
N ALA A 52 -10.76 -5.89 -7.70
CA ALA A 52 -11.48 -5.17 -8.77
C ALA A 52 -12.72 -5.91 -9.35
N GLY A 53 -13.26 -6.92 -8.71
CA GLY A 53 -14.45 -7.65 -9.21
C GLY A 53 -15.53 -7.78 -8.12
N GLY A 54 -16.82 -7.90 -8.50
CA GLY A 54 -17.95 -7.90 -7.57
C GLY A 54 -17.79 -8.86 -6.38
N ALA A 55 -17.55 -10.15 -6.62
CA ALA A 55 -17.34 -11.13 -5.56
C ALA A 55 -16.07 -10.88 -4.72
N SER A 56 -15.04 -10.25 -5.28
CA SER A 56 -13.84 -9.84 -4.56
C SER A 56 -14.09 -8.58 -3.72
N ARG A 57 -14.99 -7.71 -4.15
CA ARG A 57 -15.43 -6.50 -3.43
C ARG A 57 -16.07 -6.86 -2.08
N ASP A 58 -17.06 -7.74 -2.10
CA ASP A 58 -17.77 -8.18 -0.89
C ASP A 58 -16.83 -8.88 0.09
N ARG A 59 -15.95 -9.74 -0.43
CA ARG A 59 -14.93 -10.42 0.38
C ARG A 59 -13.96 -9.44 1.02
N THR A 60 -13.44 -8.46 0.27
CA THR A 60 -12.56 -7.42 0.80
C THR A 60 -13.24 -6.64 1.92
N THR A 61 -14.47 -6.20 1.70
CA THR A 61 -15.27 -5.47 2.71
C THR A 61 -15.45 -6.32 3.97
N ARG A 62 -15.81 -7.60 3.83
CA ARG A 62 -15.97 -8.52 4.96
C ARG A 62 -14.66 -8.70 5.73
N ILE A 63 -13.57 -9.07 5.05
CA ILE A 63 -12.26 -9.31 5.69
C ILE A 63 -11.75 -8.05 6.39
N THR A 64 -11.85 -6.88 5.75
CA THR A 64 -11.43 -5.61 6.37
C THR A 64 -12.24 -5.31 7.62
N SER A 65 -13.56 -5.53 7.56
CA SER A 65 -14.46 -5.37 8.71
C SER A 65 -14.10 -6.32 9.84
N GLU A 66 -13.84 -7.58 9.52
CA GLU A 66 -13.46 -8.59 10.51
C GLU A 66 -12.10 -8.30 11.14
N ILE A 67 -11.10 -7.88 10.36
CA ILE A 67 -9.81 -7.46 10.92
C ILE A 67 -10.02 -6.31 11.92
N THR A 68 -10.77 -5.28 11.53
CA THR A 68 -11.06 -4.13 12.40
C THR A 68 -11.72 -4.56 13.71
N THR A 69 -12.75 -5.40 13.64
CA THR A 69 -13.54 -5.80 14.81
C THR A 69 -12.84 -6.82 15.71
N ARG A 70 -12.09 -7.76 15.12
CA ARG A 70 -11.42 -8.82 15.89
C ARG A 70 -10.12 -8.37 16.54
N THR A 71 -9.41 -7.41 15.93
CA THR A 71 -8.07 -7.01 16.39
C THR A 71 -8.06 -5.67 17.10
N GLY A 72 -9.04 -4.80 16.84
CA GLY A 72 -9.02 -3.40 17.29
C GLY A 72 -7.94 -2.55 16.64
N LEU A 73 -7.17 -3.10 15.69
CA LEU A 73 -6.13 -2.35 14.97
C LEU A 73 -6.76 -1.28 14.09
N PRO A 74 -6.19 -0.08 14.01
CA PRO A 74 -6.57 0.89 13.00
C PRO A 74 -6.42 0.26 11.60
N THR A 75 -7.51 0.19 10.85
CA THR A 75 -7.54 -0.45 9.54
C THR A 75 -7.78 0.57 8.46
N ILE A 76 -7.03 0.48 7.36
CA ILE A 76 -7.21 1.24 6.14
C ILE A 76 -7.83 0.31 5.10
N ALA A 77 -9.04 0.61 4.66
CA ALA A 77 -9.67 -0.10 3.57
C ALA A 77 -9.23 0.53 2.24
N HIS A 78 -8.68 -0.27 1.33
CA HIS A 78 -8.48 0.22 -0.03
C HIS A 78 -9.83 0.32 -0.74
N LEU A 79 -9.99 1.31 -1.61
CA LEU A 79 -11.18 1.49 -2.43
C LEU A 79 -10.77 2.02 -3.80
N THR A 80 -11.24 1.37 -4.86
CA THR A 80 -11.00 1.80 -6.23
C THR A 80 -12.29 2.33 -6.86
N CYS A 81 -12.15 3.29 -7.77
CA CYS A 81 -13.30 3.83 -8.52
C CYS A 81 -13.52 3.14 -9.86
N VAL A 82 -12.55 2.39 -10.38
CA VAL A 82 -12.67 1.71 -11.68
C VAL A 82 -13.88 0.79 -11.75
N GLY A 83 -14.68 0.92 -12.81
CA GLY A 83 -15.82 0.05 -13.09
C GLY A 83 -16.98 0.16 -12.08
N SER A 84 -17.05 1.24 -11.30
CA SER A 84 -18.09 1.47 -10.31
C SER A 84 -18.79 2.80 -10.56
N THR A 85 -20.09 2.80 -10.40
CA THR A 85 -20.88 4.04 -10.34
C THR A 85 -20.60 4.77 -9.02
N ARG A 86 -20.95 6.05 -8.98
CA ARG A 86 -20.84 6.85 -7.75
C ARG A 86 -21.68 6.26 -6.62
N ASP A 87 -22.89 5.78 -6.92
CA ASP A 87 -23.79 5.21 -5.93
C ASP A 87 -23.24 3.92 -5.33
N GLU A 88 -22.69 3.02 -6.15
CA GLU A 88 -22.01 1.81 -5.66
C GLU A 88 -20.82 2.13 -4.75
N ILE A 89 -20.04 3.17 -5.07
CA ILE A 89 -18.95 3.63 -4.21
C ILE A 89 -19.48 4.16 -2.88
N CYS A 90 -20.58 4.94 -2.90
CA CYS A 90 -21.22 5.43 -1.69
C CYS A 90 -21.71 4.27 -0.82
N GLU A 91 -22.30 3.23 -1.40
CA GLU A 91 -22.75 2.04 -0.68
C GLU A 91 -21.58 1.34 0.03
N VAL A 92 -20.42 1.17 -0.63
CA VAL A 92 -19.21 0.60 -0.02
C VAL A 92 -18.72 1.47 1.13
N LEU A 93 -18.68 2.79 0.96
CA LEU A 93 -18.28 3.71 2.04
C LEU A 93 -19.24 3.60 3.24
N GLN A 94 -20.54 3.45 3.01
CA GLN A 94 -21.49 3.23 4.09
C GLN A 94 -21.30 1.87 4.78
N GLN A 95 -20.93 0.82 4.04
CA GLN A 95 -20.57 -0.47 4.64
C GLN A 95 -19.32 -0.34 5.52
N TYR A 96 -18.28 0.37 5.06
CA TYR A 96 -17.08 0.64 5.85
C TYR A 96 -17.41 1.41 7.15
N LYS A 97 -18.25 2.42 7.09
CA LYS A 97 -18.72 3.15 8.28
C LYS A 97 -19.39 2.22 9.29
N ARG A 98 -20.34 1.39 8.83
CA ARG A 98 -21.03 0.42 9.70
C ARG A 98 -20.08 -0.58 10.36
N ALA A 99 -18.99 -0.93 9.67
CA ALA A 99 -17.93 -1.78 10.20
C ALA A 99 -16.94 -1.07 11.13
N GLY A 100 -17.11 0.24 11.37
CA GLY A 100 -16.21 1.04 12.22
C GLY A 100 -14.88 1.43 11.55
N ILE A 101 -14.74 1.21 10.24
CA ILE A 101 -13.57 1.62 9.47
C ILE A 101 -13.60 3.13 9.31
N LYS A 102 -12.49 3.79 9.64
CA LYS A 102 -12.36 5.25 9.60
C LYS A 102 -11.41 5.76 8.53
N ASN A 103 -10.60 4.88 7.95
CA ASN A 103 -9.53 5.24 7.02
C ASN A 103 -9.72 4.50 5.70
N VAL A 104 -9.53 5.22 4.60
CA VAL A 104 -9.62 4.68 3.23
C VAL A 104 -8.36 5.04 2.46
N LEU A 105 -7.82 4.10 1.70
CA LEU A 105 -6.84 4.39 0.65
C LEU A 105 -7.59 4.52 -0.68
N ALA A 106 -7.71 5.76 -1.16
CA ALA A 106 -8.42 6.08 -2.39
C ALA A 106 -7.54 5.84 -3.62
N LEU A 107 -7.97 4.93 -4.47
CA LEU A 107 -7.25 4.49 -5.66
C LEU A 107 -8.13 4.68 -6.91
N ARG A 108 -7.50 4.92 -8.06
CA ARG A 108 -8.20 4.87 -9.33
C ARG A 108 -8.64 3.43 -9.64
N GLY A 109 -7.74 2.49 -9.40
CA GLY A 109 -7.78 1.13 -9.89
C GLY A 109 -7.26 1.03 -11.32
N ASP A 110 -7.00 -0.20 -11.76
CA ASP A 110 -6.49 -0.47 -13.08
C ASP A 110 -7.62 -0.93 -14.01
N PRO A 111 -7.58 -0.55 -15.30
CA PRO A 111 -8.47 -1.13 -16.30
C PRO A 111 -8.38 -2.67 -16.31
N GLN A 112 -9.44 -3.34 -16.70
CA GLN A 112 -9.50 -4.81 -16.73
C GLN A 112 -8.37 -5.45 -17.57
N ALA A 113 -7.92 -4.76 -18.61
CA ALA A 113 -6.81 -5.19 -19.46
C ALA A 113 -5.41 -4.88 -18.90
N GLY A 114 -5.33 -4.33 -17.67
CA GLY A 114 -4.09 -4.08 -16.95
C GLY A 114 -3.74 -2.59 -16.80
N PRO A 115 -2.70 -2.28 -16.00
CA PRO A 115 -2.40 -0.91 -15.57
C PRO A 115 -1.94 0.04 -16.69
N ARG A 116 -1.51 -0.51 -17.84
CA ARG A 116 -1.09 0.27 -19.02
C ARG A 116 -2.18 0.38 -20.08
N ALA A 117 -3.33 -0.27 -19.88
CA ALA A 117 -4.43 -0.19 -20.83
C ALA A 117 -5.05 1.22 -20.85
N PRO A 118 -5.65 1.64 -21.98
CA PRO A 118 -6.39 2.88 -22.05
C PRO A 118 -7.47 2.94 -20.99
N TRP A 119 -7.61 4.12 -20.37
CA TRP A 119 -8.70 4.35 -19.42
C TRP A 119 -10.05 4.35 -20.16
N VAL A 120 -11.03 3.69 -19.57
CA VAL A 120 -12.42 3.71 -20.03
C VAL A 120 -13.27 4.26 -18.90
N GLU A 121 -13.95 5.36 -19.16
CA GLU A 121 -14.83 5.99 -18.18
C GLU A 121 -16.03 5.09 -17.86
N THR A 122 -16.41 5.06 -16.58
CA THR A 122 -17.61 4.39 -16.13
C THR A 122 -18.77 5.39 -16.18
N PRO A 123 -19.86 5.12 -16.91
CA PRO A 123 -21.03 5.99 -16.92
C PRO A 123 -21.57 6.20 -15.50
N ASN A 124 -21.82 7.45 -15.12
CA ASN A 124 -22.21 7.87 -13.76
C ASN A 124 -21.19 7.46 -12.67
N GLY A 125 -19.97 7.12 -13.06
CA GLY A 125 -18.88 6.73 -12.16
C GLY A 125 -18.01 7.90 -11.73
N ILE A 126 -17.05 7.56 -10.88
CA ILE A 126 -15.89 8.38 -10.53
C ILE A 126 -14.72 7.88 -11.35
N ASN A 127 -14.03 8.76 -12.06
CA ASN A 127 -13.01 8.34 -13.02
C ASN A 127 -11.58 8.50 -12.53
N HIS A 128 -11.37 9.30 -11.48
CA HIS A 128 -10.04 9.59 -10.93
C HIS A 128 -10.00 9.48 -9.41
N ALA A 129 -8.85 9.12 -8.89
CA ALA A 129 -8.66 8.92 -7.46
C ALA A 129 -8.86 10.22 -6.64
N ASP A 130 -8.57 11.38 -7.20
CA ASP A 130 -8.79 12.68 -6.54
C ASP A 130 -10.28 12.99 -6.32
N GLU A 131 -11.15 12.59 -7.24
CA GLU A 131 -12.61 12.66 -7.07
C GLU A 131 -13.07 11.73 -5.94
N LEU A 132 -12.50 10.51 -5.87
CA LEU A 132 -12.77 9.56 -4.80
C LEU A 132 -12.27 10.10 -3.44
N VAL A 133 -11.12 10.78 -3.42
CA VAL A 133 -10.65 11.49 -2.21
C VAL A 133 -11.71 12.47 -1.72
N SER A 134 -12.22 13.33 -2.60
CA SER A 134 -13.26 14.32 -2.25
C SER A 134 -14.51 13.65 -1.70
N LEU A 135 -14.98 12.59 -2.34
CA LEU A 135 -16.18 11.86 -1.91
C LEU A 135 -15.95 11.21 -0.53
N ALA A 136 -14.87 10.47 -0.34
CA ALA A 136 -14.58 9.79 0.92
C ALA A 136 -14.36 10.79 2.08
N ARG A 137 -13.78 11.96 1.79
CA ARG A 137 -13.66 13.06 2.77
C ARG A 137 -15.03 13.61 3.17
N THR A 138 -15.92 13.85 2.21
CA THR A 138 -17.29 14.30 2.48
C THR A 138 -18.06 13.28 3.33
N GLU A 139 -17.79 12.00 3.12
CA GLU A 139 -18.34 10.92 3.93
C GLU A 139 -17.68 10.79 5.33
N GLY A 140 -16.70 11.62 5.66
CA GLY A 140 -16.06 11.69 6.98
C GLY A 140 -14.88 10.74 7.20
N PHE A 141 -14.36 10.12 6.15
CA PHE A 141 -13.17 9.28 6.25
C PHE A 141 -11.88 10.12 6.31
N THR A 142 -10.88 9.56 6.96
CA THR A 142 -9.49 9.93 6.71
C THR A 142 -9.02 9.23 5.44
N VAL A 143 -8.42 9.96 4.52
CA VAL A 143 -8.12 9.45 3.19
C VAL A 143 -6.63 9.49 2.91
N GLY A 144 -6.07 8.31 2.62
CA GLY A 144 -4.75 8.14 2.02
C GLY A 144 -4.83 7.92 0.52
N VAL A 145 -3.70 8.03 -0.13
CA VAL A 145 -3.55 7.82 -1.58
C VAL A 145 -2.27 7.05 -1.91
N ALA A 146 -2.20 6.47 -3.10
CA ALA A 146 -0.97 5.86 -3.59
C ALA A 146 -0.03 6.90 -4.21
N ALA A 147 1.27 6.69 -4.01
CA ALA A 147 2.37 7.44 -4.61
C ALA A 147 3.34 6.47 -5.33
N PHE A 148 4.06 6.96 -6.34
CA PHE A 148 4.87 6.14 -7.23
C PHE A 148 6.27 6.75 -7.40
N PRO A 149 7.26 6.38 -6.57
CA PRO A 149 8.62 6.90 -6.66
C PRO A 149 9.33 6.59 -7.99
N ASP A 150 8.97 5.48 -8.64
CA ASP A 150 9.48 5.09 -9.96
C ASP A 150 8.56 5.54 -11.13
N GLY A 151 7.51 6.33 -10.85
CA GLY A 151 6.49 6.74 -11.82
C GLY A 151 5.32 5.78 -11.92
N HIS A 152 4.13 6.31 -12.24
CA HIS A 152 2.94 5.50 -12.44
C HIS A 152 3.00 4.76 -13.79
N PRO A 153 2.63 3.47 -13.87
CA PRO A 153 2.70 2.70 -15.13
C PRO A 153 1.98 3.34 -16.31
N ALA A 154 0.87 4.04 -16.05
CA ALA A 154 0.07 4.69 -17.09
C ALA A 154 0.57 6.09 -17.49
N SER A 155 1.57 6.68 -16.79
CA SER A 155 2.08 8.01 -17.12
C SER A 155 3.06 8.02 -18.31
N GLY A 156 3.49 6.84 -18.76
CA GLY A 156 4.44 6.71 -19.86
C GLY A 156 5.80 7.37 -19.58
N GLY A 157 6.17 7.50 -18.30
CA GLY A 157 7.41 8.15 -17.86
C GLY A 157 7.29 9.68 -17.65
N ASN A 158 6.08 10.23 -17.71
CA ASN A 158 5.83 11.63 -17.40
C ASN A 158 5.73 11.86 -15.89
N PHE A 159 6.87 11.88 -15.22
CA PHE A 159 6.94 12.12 -13.76
C PHE A 159 6.31 13.45 -13.34
N SER A 160 6.34 14.49 -14.17
CA SER A 160 5.73 15.79 -13.82
C SER A 160 4.23 15.62 -13.59
N SER A 161 3.54 14.88 -14.46
CA SER A 161 2.11 14.65 -14.31
C SER A 161 1.79 13.81 -13.07
N ASP A 162 2.66 12.88 -12.68
CA ASP A 162 2.46 12.07 -11.47
C ASP A 162 2.52 12.94 -10.20
N PHE A 163 3.44 13.93 -10.17
CA PHE A 163 3.49 14.92 -9.09
C PHE A 163 2.24 15.79 -9.06
N ASP A 164 1.79 16.30 -10.20
CA ASP A 164 0.61 17.15 -10.28
C ASP A 164 -0.66 16.42 -9.82
N VAL A 165 -0.80 15.14 -10.19
CA VAL A 165 -1.88 14.27 -9.72
C VAL A 165 -1.83 14.06 -8.20
N LEU A 166 -0.65 13.86 -7.62
CA LEU A 166 -0.51 13.69 -6.17
C LEU A 166 -0.82 14.97 -5.41
N LEU A 167 -0.37 16.12 -5.90
CA LEU A 167 -0.71 17.44 -5.34
C LEU A 167 -2.23 17.72 -5.42
N GLU A 168 -2.89 17.34 -6.52
CA GLU A 168 -4.33 17.45 -6.63
C GLU A 168 -5.06 16.59 -5.59
N LYS A 169 -4.62 15.35 -5.37
CA LYS A 169 -5.17 14.48 -4.32
C LYS A 169 -4.99 15.10 -2.93
N GLU A 170 -3.84 15.72 -2.65
CA GLU A 170 -3.60 16.45 -1.40
C GLU A 170 -4.56 17.64 -1.25
N ARG A 171 -4.72 18.48 -2.30
CA ARG A 171 -5.68 19.59 -2.31
C ARG A 171 -7.13 19.14 -2.08
N ARG A 172 -7.50 17.97 -2.58
CA ARG A 172 -8.81 17.34 -2.40
C ARG A 172 -9.01 16.75 -1.01
N GLY A 173 -7.97 16.73 -0.17
CA GLY A 173 -8.06 16.35 1.23
C GLY A 173 -7.43 15.02 1.59
N ALA A 174 -6.56 14.45 0.74
CA ALA A 174 -5.69 13.36 1.16
C ALA A 174 -4.79 13.83 2.31
N THR A 175 -4.56 12.97 3.29
CA THR A 175 -3.84 13.29 4.53
C THR A 175 -2.54 12.51 4.68
N PHE A 176 -2.32 11.50 3.86
CA PHE A 176 -1.09 10.71 3.77
C PHE A 176 -1.01 10.01 2.41
N ALA A 177 0.18 9.52 2.06
CA ALA A 177 0.35 8.60 0.95
C ALA A 177 1.18 7.39 1.36
N THR A 178 0.87 6.22 0.78
CA THR A 178 1.74 5.05 0.79
C THR A 178 2.33 4.88 -0.60
N THR A 179 3.63 4.55 -0.69
CA THR A 179 4.22 4.36 -2.02
C THR A 179 4.01 2.93 -2.53
N GLN A 180 4.04 2.76 -3.84
CA GLN A 180 4.38 1.48 -4.43
C GLN A 180 5.76 1.05 -3.90
N PHE A 181 6.03 -0.28 -3.83
CA PHE A 181 7.35 -0.72 -3.43
C PHE A 181 8.42 -0.27 -4.45
N PHE A 182 9.63 -0.10 -3.99
CA PHE A 182 10.79 0.32 -4.76
C PHE A 182 12.06 -0.28 -4.13
N PHE A 183 13.22 -0.13 -4.81
CA PHE A 183 14.48 -0.76 -4.36
C PHE A 183 15.62 0.23 -4.07
N SER A 184 15.39 1.54 -4.20
CA SER A 184 16.39 2.58 -3.95
C SER A 184 15.86 3.65 -3.00
N ALA A 185 16.50 3.78 -1.83
CA ALA A 185 16.19 4.84 -0.88
C ALA A 185 16.43 6.23 -1.48
N GLU A 186 17.45 6.38 -2.33
CA GLU A 186 17.77 7.64 -3.01
C GLU A 186 16.61 8.10 -3.90
N LYS A 187 15.99 7.18 -4.68
CA LYS A 187 14.82 7.50 -5.50
C LYS A 187 13.65 7.98 -4.66
N TYR A 188 13.40 7.32 -3.53
CA TYR A 188 12.36 7.75 -2.61
C TYR A 188 12.63 9.16 -2.07
N PHE A 189 13.85 9.44 -1.59
CA PHE A 189 14.17 10.77 -1.06
C PHE A 189 14.14 11.85 -2.15
N SER A 190 14.59 11.56 -3.36
CA SER A 190 14.49 12.47 -4.50
C SER A 190 13.03 12.78 -4.84
N PHE A 191 12.16 11.75 -4.84
CA PHE A 191 10.72 11.90 -5.05
C PHE A 191 10.09 12.80 -3.97
N VAL A 192 10.38 12.55 -2.69
CA VAL A 192 9.86 13.35 -1.58
C VAL A 192 10.39 14.79 -1.65
N ALA A 193 11.67 14.98 -1.94
CA ALA A 193 12.26 16.30 -2.06
C ALA A 193 11.59 17.14 -3.17
N GLU A 194 11.29 16.52 -4.31
CA GLU A 194 10.57 17.20 -5.39
C GLU A 194 9.14 17.56 -4.99
N LEU A 195 8.41 16.69 -4.29
CA LEU A 195 7.10 17.00 -3.74
C LEU A 195 7.15 18.20 -2.79
N ARG A 196 8.15 18.25 -1.90
CA ARG A 196 8.34 19.38 -0.97
C ARG A 196 8.61 20.70 -1.70
N LYS A 197 9.43 20.69 -2.76
CA LYS A 197 9.65 21.87 -3.62
C LYS A 197 8.35 22.36 -4.26
N ARG A 198 7.43 21.46 -4.60
CA ARG A 198 6.12 21.78 -5.15
C ARG A 198 5.08 22.16 -4.09
N GLY A 199 5.46 22.21 -2.80
CA GLY A 199 4.63 22.68 -1.69
C GLY A 199 3.85 21.61 -0.94
N SER A 200 3.96 20.33 -1.32
CA SER A 200 3.30 19.23 -0.58
C SER A 200 3.83 19.11 0.84
N GLN A 201 2.92 18.88 1.79
CA GLN A 201 3.23 18.55 3.18
C GLN A 201 2.80 17.12 3.54
N LEU A 202 2.34 16.35 2.56
CA LEU A 202 1.80 15.02 2.75
C LEU A 202 2.86 14.08 3.36
N PRO A 203 2.59 13.40 4.49
CA PRO A 203 3.45 12.32 4.96
C PRO A 203 3.42 11.17 3.95
N ILE A 204 4.61 10.74 3.51
CA ILE A 204 4.77 9.69 2.51
C ILE A 204 5.38 8.46 3.18
N TYR A 205 4.62 7.38 3.28
CA TYR A 205 5.06 6.11 3.86
C TYR A 205 5.66 5.22 2.77
N PRO A 206 6.98 4.91 2.83
CA PRO A 206 7.62 4.06 1.83
C PRO A 206 7.11 2.62 1.91
N GLY A 207 6.74 2.08 0.76
CA GLY A 207 6.31 0.70 0.57
C GLY A 207 7.51 -0.24 0.46
N VAL A 208 7.54 -1.28 1.27
CA VAL A 208 8.60 -2.29 1.29
C VAL A 208 8.02 -3.67 1.01
N ILE A 209 8.59 -4.39 0.05
CA ILE A 209 8.21 -5.77 -0.26
C ILE A 209 9.32 -6.75 0.13
N PRO A 210 9.07 -7.72 1.03
CA PRO A 210 10.02 -8.79 1.29
C PRO A 210 10.15 -9.72 0.08
N ILE A 211 11.36 -9.90 -0.43
CA ILE A 211 11.60 -10.79 -1.57
C ILE A 211 11.71 -12.23 -1.05
N THR A 212 10.68 -13.03 -1.31
CA THR A 212 10.63 -14.44 -0.90
C THR A 212 10.56 -15.41 -2.07
N ASN A 213 10.36 -14.89 -3.28
CA ASN A 213 10.28 -15.65 -4.51
C ASN A 213 10.57 -14.72 -5.71
N VAL A 214 11.58 -15.06 -6.49
CA VAL A 214 12.05 -14.22 -7.60
C VAL A 214 11.01 -14.10 -8.72
N LYS A 215 10.30 -15.18 -9.07
CA LYS A 215 9.26 -15.14 -10.11
C LYS A 215 8.10 -14.22 -9.69
N ARG A 216 7.72 -14.28 -8.41
CA ARG A 216 6.68 -13.39 -7.86
C ARG A 216 7.15 -11.93 -7.85
N LEU A 217 8.42 -11.68 -7.50
CA LEU A 217 9.01 -10.34 -7.57
C LEU A 217 8.89 -9.75 -8.97
N HIS A 218 9.33 -10.49 -9.99
CA HIS A 218 9.21 -10.05 -11.38
C HIS A 218 7.77 -9.73 -11.78
N ARG A 219 6.82 -10.63 -11.42
CA ARG A 219 5.40 -10.40 -11.71
C ARG A 219 4.84 -9.15 -11.05
N MET A 220 5.18 -8.93 -9.78
CA MET A 220 4.71 -7.73 -9.06
C MET A 220 5.37 -6.45 -9.57
N ALA A 221 6.65 -6.50 -9.90
CA ALA A 221 7.38 -5.39 -10.48
C ALA A 221 6.82 -4.99 -11.86
N GLU A 222 6.47 -5.97 -12.70
CA GLU A 222 5.80 -5.74 -13.98
C GLU A 222 4.44 -5.05 -13.81
N LEU A 223 3.61 -5.54 -12.89
CA LEU A 223 2.29 -4.98 -12.61
C LEU A 223 2.38 -3.58 -12.00
N GLY A 224 3.30 -3.36 -11.06
CA GLY A 224 3.50 -2.08 -10.38
C GLY A 224 4.29 -1.05 -11.20
N GLY A 225 4.86 -1.46 -12.33
CA GLY A 225 5.75 -0.59 -13.12
C GLY A 225 7.08 -0.27 -12.44
N THR A 226 7.45 -1.05 -11.42
CA THR A 226 8.68 -0.84 -10.65
C THR A 226 9.87 -1.51 -11.35
N PRO A 227 10.92 -0.77 -11.74
CA PRO A 227 12.11 -1.37 -12.32
C PRO A 227 12.89 -2.15 -11.25
N ILE A 228 13.27 -3.39 -11.58
CA ILE A 228 14.18 -4.17 -10.73
C ILE A 228 15.61 -3.79 -11.10
N PRO A 229 16.43 -3.29 -10.16
CA PRO A 229 17.84 -2.94 -10.41
C PRO A 229 18.66 -4.16 -10.88
N GLN A 230 19.63 -3.91 -11.74
CA GLN A 230 20.50 -4.98 -12.26
C GLN A 230 21.28 -5.70 -11.14
N GLU A 231 21.65 -4.97 -10.10
CA GLU A 231 22.35 -5.52 -8.93
C GLU A 231 21.46 -6.54 -8.19
N LEU A 232 20.14 -6.32 -8.15
CA LEU A 232 19.20 -7.28 -7.58
C LEU A 232 19.11 -8.56 -8.42
N HIS A 233 19.11 -8.45 -9.73
CA HIS A 233 19.18 -9.64 -10.61
C HIS A 233 20.43 -10.46 -10.33
N ALA A 234 21.60 -9.80 -10.21
CA ALA A 234 22.87 -10.47 -9.95
C ALA A 234 22.91 -11.21 -8.59
N ILE A 235 22.23 -10.66 -7.55
CA ILE A 235 22.17 -11.31 -6.23
C ILE A 235 21.40 -12.65 -6.29
N PHE A 236 20.38 -12.75 -7.12
CA PHE A 236 19.54 -13.95 -7.23
C PHE A 236 19.92 -14.87 -8.39
N ASP A 237 20.90 -14.50 -9.20
CA ASP A 237 21.36 -15.32 -10.32
C ASP A 237 21.94 -16.65 -9.82
N GLY A 238 21.43 -17.75 -10.38
CA GLY A 238 21.83 -19.10 -9.97
C GLY A 238 21.38 -19.54 -8.57
N VAL A 239 20.53 -18.77 -7.89
CA VAL A 239 20.01 -19.14 -6.56
C VAL A 239 18.61 -19.76 -6.68
N ASP A 240 18.55 -21.09 -6.56
CA ASP A 240 17.29 -21.85 -6.67
C ASP A 240 16.70 -22.26 -5.31
N ASP A 241 17.50 -22.26 -4.23
CA ASP A 241 17.03 -22.61 -2.89
C ASP A 241 16.07 -21.55 -2.34
N PRO A 242 14.78 -21.89 -2.07
CA PRO A 242 13.80 -20.94 -1.56
C PRO A 242 14.18 -20.33 -0.21
N LYS A 243 14.92 -21.09 0.63
CA LYS A 243 15.39 -20.60 1.93
C LYS A 243 16.45 -19.51 1.72
N LYS A 244 17.40 -19.76 0.82
CA LYS A 244 18.45 -18.80 0.49
C LYS A 244 17.89 -17.53 -0.18
N ILE A 245 16.91 -17.68 -1.10
CA ILE A 245 16.20 -16.54 -1.71
C ILE A 245 15.57 -15.68 -0.62
N ARG A 246 14.88 -16.28 0.34
CA ARG A 246 14.27 -15.54 1.46
C ARG A 246 15.28 -14.83 2.34
N GLU A 247 16.37 -15.49 2.69
CA GLU A 247 17.47 -14.90 3.49
C GLU A 247 18.03 -13.64 2.80
N LEU A 248 18.41 -13.75 1.53
CA LEU A 248 18.91 -12.63 0.73
C LEU A 248 17.84 -11.51 0.62
N GLY A 249 16.59 -11.87 0.40
CA GLY A 249 15.48 -10.92 0.32
C GLY A 249 15.25 -10.16 1.62
N ILE A 250 15.42 -10.80 2.78
CA ILE A 250 15.35 -10.14 4.09
C ILE A 250 16.54 -9.18 4.26
N GLU A 251 17.75 -9.57 3.91
CA GLU A 251 18.93 -8.70 4.00
C GLU A 251 18.78 -7.43 3.14
N ILE A 252 18.28 -7.58 1.91
CA ILE A 252 18.02 -6.45 1.02
C ILE A 252 16.97 -5.51 1.64
N ALA A 253 15.87 -6.06 2.16
CA ALA A 253 14.81 -5.26 2.78
C ALA A 253 15.30 -4.56 4.06
N VAL A 254 16.08 -5.24 4.92
CA VAL A 254 16.68 -4.64 6.13
C VAL A 254 17.60 -3.48 5.76
N LYS A 255 18.44 -3.65 4.74
CA LYS A 255 19.32 -2.56 4.26
C LYS A 255 18.51 -1.35 3.79
N LEU A 256 17.48 -1.56 2.96
CA LEU A 256 16.60 -0.51 2.47
C LEU A 256 15.88 0.19 3.63
N CYS A 257 15.28 -0.58 4.55
CA CYS A 257 14.58 -0.03 5.72
C CYS A 257 15.49 0.83 6.60
N ASN A 258 16.72 0.38 6.87
CA ASN A 258 17.67 1.16 7.65
C ASN A 258 18.05 2.48 6.97
N GLN A 259 18.25 2.49 5.66
CA GLN A 259 18.50 3.72 4.91
C GLN A 259 17.32 4.68 4.98
N LEU A 260 16.09 4.16 4.86
CA LEU A 260 14.86 4.95 4.96
C LEU A 260 14.70 5.55 6.37
N LEU A 261 14.86 4.74 7.41
CA LEU A 261 14.76 5.19 8.82
C LEU A 261 15.82 6.24 9.16
N GLN A 262 17.06 6.04 8.74
CA GLN A 262 18.15 7.03 8.90
C GLN A 262 17.84 8.36 8.19
N GLY A 263 17.14 8.31 7.07
CA GLY A 263 16.68 9.49 6.34
C GLY A 263 15.42 10.15 6.91
N GLY A 264 14.86 9.65 8.02
CA GLY A 264 13.77 10.29 8.75
C GLY A 264 12.39 10.11 8.12
N VAL A 265 12.10 8.94 7.55
CA VAL A 265 10.75 8.61 7.05
C VAL A 265 9.73 8.59 8.20
N PRO A 266 8.44 8.91 7.95
CA PRO A 266 7.41 8.91 8.99
C PRO A 266 7.09 7.50 9.50
N GLY A 267 7.44 6.47 8.74
CA GLY A 267 7.22 5.07 9.05
C GLY A 267 7.48 4.19 7.82
N LEU A 268 7.22 2.88 7.95
CA LEU A 268 7.38 1.89 6.89
C LEU A 268 6.06 1.17 6.63
N HIS A 269 5.78 0.86 5.37
CA HIS A 269 4.60 0.14 4.94
C HIS A 269 4.99 -1.18 4.26
N PHE A 270 4.65 -2.33 4.85
CA PHE A 270 5.08 -3.64 4.36
C PHE A 270 4.00 -4.37 3.58
N PHE A 271 4.30 -4.74 2.35
CA PHE A 271 3.51 -5.66 1.54
C PHE A 271 3.74 -7.10 2.03
N THR A 272 2.91 -7.59 2.94
CA THR A 272 3.16 -8.85 3.66
C THR A 272 3.01 -10.10 2.82
N MET A 273 2.30 -10.03 1.71
CA MET A 273 1.90 -11.20 0.92
C MET A 273 1.14 -12.26 1.77
N ASN A 274 0.44 -11.81 2.81
CA ASN A 274 -0.25 -12.64 3.81
C ASN A 274 0.67 -13.64 4.53
N SER A 275 1.96 -13.29 4.70
CA SER A 275 2.95 -14.13 5.39
C SER A 275 3.71 -13.32 6.42
N ALA A 276 3.70 -13.77 7.67
CA ALA A 276 4.36 -13.06 8.77
C ALA A 276 5.88 -13.25 8.79
N LEU A 277 6.37 -14.40 8.33
CA LEU A 277 7.73 -14.87 8.59
C LEU A 277 8.82 -13.85 8.22
N SER A 278 8.83 -13.37 6.98
CA SER A 278 9.89 -12.46 6.51
C SER A 278 9.70 -11.03 7.05
N THR A 279 8.47 -10.53 7.07
CA THR A 279 8.19 -9.18 7.56
C THR A 279 8.51 -9.04 9.05
N SER A 280 8.12 -10.02 9.88
CA SER A 280 8.43 -10.00 11.32
C SER A 280 9.94 -10.02 11.56
N GLU A 281 10.68 -10.84 10.82
CA GLU A 281 12.14 -10.87 10.92
C GLU A 281 12.78 -9.53 10.53
N ILE A 282 12.31 -8.90 9.44
CA ILE A 282 12.79 -7.57 9.04
C ILE A 282 12.52 -6.56 10.15
N VAL A 283 11.29 -6.47 10.68
CA VAL A 283 10.89 -5.51 11.72
C VAL A 283 11.75 -5.67 12.97
N THR A 284 12.01 -6.91 13.39
CA THR A 284 12.92 -7.21 14.53
C THR A 284 14.35 -6.77 14.24
N ARG A 285 14.91 -7.09 13.06
CA ARG A 285 16.29 -6.75 12.71
C ARG A 285 16.56 -5.25 12.59
N ILE A 286 15.55 -4.46 12.21
CA ILE A 286 15.67 -2.99 12.15
C ILE A 286 15.34 -2.31 13.47
N GLY A 287 14.97 -3.05 14.51
CA GLY A 287 14.73 -2.54 15.86
C GLY A 287 13.47 -1.67 15.98
N LEU A 288 12.46 -1.88 15.16
CA LEU A 288 11.18 -1.17 15.30
C LEU A 288 10.29 -1.80 16.38
N ARG A 289 10.45 -3.10 16.64
CA ARG A 289 9.75 -3.87 17.69
C ARG A 289 10.61 -5.04 18.15
#